data_a34862d03cf40bb51ce2356a114585b3
#
_entry.id   a34862d03cf40bb51ce2356a114585b3
#
_cell.length_a   1.000
_cell.length_b   1.000
_cell.length_c   1.000
_cell.angle_alpha   90.00
_cell.angle_beta   90.00
_cell.angle_gamma   90.00
#
_symmetry.space_group_name_H-M   'P 1'
#
loop_
_entity.id
_entity.type
_entity.pdbx_description
1 polymer ?
#
loop_
_entity_poly.entity_id
_entity_poly.type
_entity_poly.pdbx_seq_one_letter_code
_entity_poly.pdbx_strand_id
1 'polypeptide(L)'
;RKCFKLLKELNEMKSFTLTQRTIIYGLREKYGFLHIETCTREALISTYREFAPYFQRKYDKQKGKQRFVDFNQGVDARLFNDKIVSLLSEIAIRPLRIAFDNIRDKDVYVKAVTMSVKHGIKDFSNYLLYNFKDKPIDLYNRLKLNVDKCEELGVSIYSFPMKYHPVKGEHSHDRDFIGEHWNRKYIRAIQAILNATKGKVGRGQSFFEEAFGKDENEFQELLMMPETFLLYRFFFRDLGYTQRWRDDMAKLSTEERKELYPIIFNNDFNNIEELTDNISLRKVLAYYKNYRAEIITPGTELYKEKQIYDARQKGGKQ
;
A
#
# COMPACT_ATOMS: atom_id res chain seq x y z
N ARG A 1 31.19 -6.04 -13.82
CA ARG A 1 30.44 -5.30 -12.75
C ARG A 1 30.09 -6.19 -11.56
N LYS A 2 29.46 -7.38 -11.74
CA LYS A 2 29.06 -8.26 -10.62
C LYS A 2 30.25 -8.74 -9.81
N CYS A 3 31.34 -9.21 -10.45
CA CYS A 3 32.55 -9.67 -9.78
C CYS A 3 33.23 -8.55 -8.98
N PHE A 4 33.37 -7.38 -9.59
CA PHE A 4 33.93 -6.19 -8.94
C PHE A 4 33.15 -5.80 -7.67
N LYS A 5 31.81 -5.74 -7.77
CA LYS A 5 30.94 -5.45 -6.63
C LYS A 5 31.09 -6.49 -5.52
N LEU A 6 31.14 -7.78 -5.88
CA LEU A 6 31.29 -8.87 -4.94
C LEU A 6 32.62 -8.78 -4.15
N LEU A 7 33.72 -8.49 -4.84
CA LEU A 7 35.03 -8.33 -4.19
C LEU A 7 35.13 -7.06 -3.34
N LYS A 8 34.47 -5.98 -3.77
CA LYS A 8 34.36 -4.75 -2.98
C LYS A 8 33.57 -5.01 -1.69
N GLU A 9 32.42 -5.64 -1.78
CA GLU A 9 31.60 -6.03 -0.62
C GLU A 9 32.35 -6.97 0.33
N LEU A 10 33.13 -7.92 -0.21
CA LEU A 10 33.96 -8.79 0.59
C LEU A 10 35.00 -8.00 1.40
N ASN A 11 35.68 -7.04 0.77
CA ASN A 11 36.70 -6.20 1.42
C ASN A 11 36.09 -5.29 2.52
N GLU A 12 34.83 -4.84 2.34
CA GLU A 12 34.15 -3.92 3.25
C GLU A 12 33.38 -4.63 4.37
N MET A 13 33.44 -5.97 4.46
CA MET A 13 32.72 -6.72 5.49
C MET A 13 33.15 -6.33 6.91
N LYS A 14 32.17 -5.87 7.72
CA LYS A 14 32.40 -5.47 9.12
C LYS A 14 32.89 -6.61 10.01
N SER A 15 32.62 -7.87 9.65
CA SER A 15 33.05 -9.06 10.39
C SER A 15 34.53 -9.43 10.21
N PHE A 16 35.23 -8.80 9.27
CA PHE A 16 36.66 -9.00 9.07
C PHE A 16 37.48 -8.00 9.90
N THR A 17 38.59 -8.50 10.44
CA THR A 17 39.60 -7.67 11.11
C THR A 17 40.29 -6.75 10.10
N LEU A 18 40.96 -5.71 10.58
CA LEU A 18 41.72 -4.81 9.72
C LEU A 18 42.76 -5.58 8.89
N THR A 19 43.51 -6.51 9.53
CA THR A 19 44.49 -7.39 8.87
C THR A 19 43.88 -8.19 7.72
N GLN A 20 42.71 -8.80 7.94
CA GLN A 20 42.02 -9.55 6.89
C GLN A 20 41.57 -8.66 5.72
N ARG A 21 41.10 -7.46 5.99
CA ARG A 21 40.74 -6.48 4.95
C ARG A 21 41.96 -6.03 4.15
N THR A 22 43.09 -5.81 4.82
CA THR A 22 44.35 -5.46 4.16
C THR A 22 44.84 -6.60 3.24
N ILE A 23 44.72 -7.86 3.68
CA ILE A 23 45.06 -9.01 2.83
C ILE A 23 44.14 -9.08 1.61
N ILE A 24 42.82 -8.94 1.80
CA ILE A 24 41.87 -8.97 0.69
C ILE A 24 42.13 -7.81 -0.28
N TYR A 25 42.45 -6.63 0.24
CA TYR A 25 42.82 -5.49 -0.59
C TYR A 25 44.08 -5.77 -1.42
N GLY A 26 45.15 -6.28 -0.81
CA GLY A 26 46.39 -6.67 -1.49
C GLY A 26 46.16 -7.73 -2.57
N LEU A 27 45.29 -8.72 -2.32
CA LEU A 27 44.92 -9.70 -3.34
C LEU A 27 44.16 -9.04 -4.52
N ARG A 28 43.29 -8.10 -4.23
CA ARG A 28 42.57 -7.34 -5.29
C ARG A 28 43.54 -6.50 -6.12
N GLU A 29 44.52 -5.87 -5.48
CA GLU A 29 45.54 -5.08 -6.14
C GLU A 29 46.44 -5.99 -7.00
N LYS A 30 46.97 -7.08 -6.43
CA LYS A 30 47.82 -8.07 -7.12
C LYS A 30 47.19 -8.58 -8.43
N TYR A 31 45.86 -8.81 -8.44
CA TYR A 31 45.16 -9.35 -9.59
C TYR A 31 44.43 -8.29 -10.43
N GLY A 32 44.67 -6.99 -10.19
CA GLY A 32 44.06 -5.91 -10.92
C GLY A 32 42.54 -5.72 -10.66
N PHE A 33 42.01 -6.29 -9.58
CA PHE A 33 40.57 -6.24 -9.25
C PHE A 33 40.15 -4.96 -8.51
N LEU A 34 41.01 -3.97 -8.48
CA LEU A 34 40.64 -2.60 -8.06
C LEU A 34 39.95 -1.81 -9.17
N HIS A 35 40.08 -2.23 -10.41
CA HIS A 35 39.44 -1.62 -11.58
C HIS A 35 38.34 -2.53 -12.12
N ILE A 36 37.26 -1.91 -12.60
CA ILE A 36 36.07 -2.64 -13.06
C ILE A 36 36.33 -3.37 -14.38
N GLU A 37 37.18 -2.79 -15.20
CA GLU A 37 37.54 -3.27 -16.56
C GLU A 37 38.35 -4.57 -16.48
N THR A 38 39.20 -4.71 -15.51
CA THR A 38 40.09 -5.88 -15.33
C THR A 38 39.46 -6.97 -14.44
N CYS A 39 38.39 -6.64 -13.72
CA CYS A 39 37.69 -7.59 -12.85
C CYS A 39 36.69 -8.45 -13.66
N THR A 40 37.19 -9.40 -14.43
CA THR A 40 36.37 -10.33 -15.21
C THR A 40 36.00 -11.58 -14.41
N ARG A 41 35.00 -12.33 -14.90
CA ARG A 41 34.57 -13.59 -14.29
C ARG A 41 35.69 -14.65 -14.41
N GLU A 42 36.34 -14.71 -15.56
CA GLU A 42 37.42 -15.67 -15.87
C GLU A 42 38.60 -15.43 -14.97
N ALA A 43 39.04 -14.18 -14.81
CA ALA A 43 40.12 -13.80 -13.91
C ALA A 43 39.80 -14.17 -12.45
N LEU A 44 38.54 -13.95 -12.00
CA LEU A 44 38.11 -14.31 -10.66
C LEU A 44 38.09 -15.84 -10.45
N ILE A 45 37.66 -16.60 -11.44
CA ILE A 45 37.65 -18.07 -11.36
C ILE A 45 39.08 -18.61 -11.27
N SER A 46 40.03 -18.11 -12.07
CA SER A 46 41.44 -18.57 -12.06
C SER A 46 42.15 -18.28 -10.73
N THR A 47 41.77 -17.20 -10.04
CA THR A 47 42.33 -16.79 -8.76
C THR A 47 41.48 -17.17 -7.56
N TYR A 48 40.38 -17.88 -7.77
CA TYR A 48 39.38 -18.17 -6.73
C TYR A 48 39.96 -18.82 -5.47
N ARG A 49 40.94 -19.70 -5.61
CA ARG A 49 41.53 -20.41 -4.47
C ARG A 49 42.08 -19.47 -3.41
N GLU A 50 42.62 -18.31 -3.79
CA GLU A 50 43.18 -17.32 -2.84
C GLU A 50 42.05 -16.54 -2.12
N PHE A 51 40.94 -16.34 -2.76
CA PHE A 51 39.78 -15.68 -2.17
C PHE A 51 38.80 -16.62 -1.44
N ALA A 52 38.87 -17.92 -1.72
CA ALA A 52 37.92 -18.91 -1.19
C ALA A 52 37.75 -18.87 0.33
N PRO A 53 38.84 -18.77 1.17
CA PRO A 53 38.68 -18.72 2.62
C PRO A 53 37.83 -17.52 3.11
N TYR A 54 37.91 -16.39 2.40
CA TYR A 54 37.15 -15.18 2.75
C TYR A 54 35.72 -15.26 2.28
N PHE A 55 35.45 -15.83 1.10
CA PHE A 55 34.11 -16.11 0.61
C PHE A 55 33.41 -17.12 1.50
N GLN A 56 34.06 -18.22 1.87
CA GLN A 56 33.53 -19.24 2.75
C GLN A 56 33.10 -18.62 4.08
N ARG A 57 33.97 -17.81 4.70
CA ARG A 57 33.63 -17.09 5.95
C ARG A 57 32.49 -16.08 5.81
N LYS A 58 32.31 -15.49 4.61
CA LYS A 58 31.15 -14.63 4.31
C LYS A 58 29.86 -15.44 4.33
N TYR A 59 29.86 -16.65 3.82
CA TYR A 59 28.66 -17.47 3.65
C TYR A 59 28.38 -18.38 4.85
N ASP A 60 29.39 -18.90 5.51
CA ASP A 60 29.23 -19.76 6.69
C ASP A 60 28.57 -19.06 7.89
N LYS A 61 28.73 -17.74 7.99
CA LYS A 61 28.04 -16.93 9.01
C LYS A 61 26.61 -16.55 8.67
N GLN A 62 26.18 -16.75 7.45
CA GLN A 62 24.78 -16.53 7.07
C GLN A 62 24.01 -17.81 7.41
N LYS A 63 23.28 -17.80 8.54
CA LYS A 63 22.18 -18.77 8.72
C LYS A 63 21.39 -18.79 7.43
N GLY A 64 21.24 -19.94 6.81
CA GLY A 64 20.47 -20.10 5.57
C GLY A 64 19.12 -19.44 5.75
N LYS A 65 18.83 -18.43 4.95
CA LYS A 65 17.51 -17.80 4.99
C LYS A 65 16.50 -18.77 4.37
N GLN A 66 15.49 -19.11 5.12
CA GLN A 66 14.37 -19.88 4.60
C GLN A 66 13.84 -19.19 3.32
N ARG A 67 13.77 -19.93 2.22
CA ARG A 67 13.08 -19.48 1.01
C ARG A 67 11.62 -19.87 1.10
N PHE A 68 10.76 -18.97 0.64
CA PHE A 68 9.33 -19.19 0.64
C PHE A 68 8.80 -19.28 -0.78
N VAL A 69 7.74 -20.06 -0.94
CA VAL A 69 6.94 -20.10 -2.17
C VAL A 69 5.84 -19.05 -2.06
N ASP A 70 5.63 -18.27 -3.12
CA ASP A 70 4.51 -17.33 -3.26
C ASP A 70 3.75 -17.68 -4.56
N PHE A 71 2.49 -18.07 -4.44
CA PHE A 71 1.58 -18.22 -5.58
C PHE A 71 1.03 -16.83 -5.93
N ASN A 72 1.81 -16.03 -6.63
CA ASN A 72 1.59 -14.61 -6.85
C ASN A 72 0.21 -14.23 -7.42
N GLN A 73 -0.43 -15.11 -8.17
CA GLN A 73 -1.78 -14.89 -8.72
C GLN A 73 -2.91 -15.22 -7.74
N GLY A 74 -2.58 -15.86 -6.63
CA GLY A 74 -3.56 -16.35 -5.66
C GLY A 74 -4.17 -17.69 -6.03
N VAL A 75 -4.71 -18.36 -5.01
CA VAL A 75 -5.41 -19.65 -5.13
C VAL A 75 -6.90 -19.42 -4.99
N ASP A 76 -7.69 -20.10 -5.78
CA ASP A 76 -9.16 -20.05 -5.71
C ASP A 76 -9.63 -20.70 -4.40
N ALA A 77 -10.32 -19.94 -3.56
CA ALA A 77 -10.84 -20.41 -2.27
C ALA A 77 -11.78 -21.64 -2.39
N ARG A 78 -12.45 -21.79 -3.53
CA ARG A 78 -13.37 -22.92 -3.81
C ARG A 78 -12.66 -24.27 -3.94
N LEU A 79 -11.36 -24.25 -4.23
CA LEU A 79 -10.55 -25.46 -4.36
C LEU A 79 -10.05 -26.00 -3.01
N PHE A 80 -10.21 -25.23 -1.92
CA PHE A 80 -9.70 -25.61 -0.61
C PHE A 80 -10.51 -26.77 -0.02
N ASN A 81 -9.80 -27.82 0.28
CA ASN A 81 -10.27 -28.95 1.09
C ASN A 81 -9.13 -29.40 2.01
N ASP A 82 -9.42 -30.24 2.97
CA ASP A 82 -8.46 -30.66 4.00
C ASP A 82 -7.19 -31.27 3.39
N LYS A 83 -7.32 -32.12 2.37
CA LYS A 83 -6.18 -32.74 1.68
C LYS A 83 -5.26 -31.69 1.02
N ILE A 84 -5.83 -30.71 0.30
CA ILE A 84 -5.05 -29.67 -0.39
C ILE A 84 -4.36 -28.78 0.64
N VAL A 85 -5.06 -28.38 1.70
CA VAL A 85 -4.50 -27.52 2.74
C VAL A 85 -3.40 -28.23 3.52
N SER A 86 -3.55 -29.53 3.81
CA SER A 86 -2.48 -30.33 4.40
C SER A 86 -1.21 -30.30 3.55
N LEU A 87 -1.33 -30.55 2.24
CA LEU A 87 -0.18 -30.48 1.31
C LEU A 87 0.43 -29.08 1.23
N LEU A 88 -0.39 -28.02 1.24
CA LEU A 88 0.10 -26.63 1.27
C LEU A 88 0.87 -26.33 2.56
N SER A 89 0.50 -26.92 3.69
CA SER A 89 1.19 -26.72 4.96
C SER A 89 2.56 -27.41 5.04
N GLU A 90 2.83 -28.40 4.21
CA GLU A 90 4.11 -29.10 4.12
C GLU A 90 5.17 -28.31 3.36
N ILE A 91 4.76 -27.34 2.55
CA ILE A 91 5.67 -26.46 1.80
C ILE A 91 5.87 -25.13 2.53
N ALA A 92 7.04 -24.54 2.36
CA ALA A 92 7.35 -23.22 2.93
C ALA A 92 6.64 -22.10 2.15
N ILE A 93 5.29 -22.04 2.26
CA ILE A 93 4.49 -21.01 1.60
C ILE A 93 4.35 -19.77 2.49
N ARG A 94 4.64 -18.59 1.92
CA ARG A 94 4.51 -17.32 2.64
C ARG A 94 4.55 -16.12 1.69
N PRO A 95 3.48 -15.35 1.57
CA PRO A 95 2.16 -15.62 2.16
C PRO A 95 1.37 -16.67 1.36
N LEU A 96 0.40 -17.35 1.99
CA LEU A 96 -0.63 -18.05 1.26
C LEU A 96 -1.61 -17.02 0.70
N ARG A 97 -1.60 -16.88 -0.62
CA ARG A 97 -2.45 -15.90 -1.30
C ARG A 97 -3.75 -16.56 -1.73
N ILE A 98 -4.88 -16.06 -1.20
CA ILE A 98 -6.22 -16.59 -1.52
C ILE A 98 -7.02 -15.48 -2.20
N ALA A 99 -7.60 -15.77 -3.36
CA ALA A 99 -8.43 -14.82 -4.10
C ALA A 99 -9.71 -14.46 -3.33
N PHE A 100 -10.05 -13.17 -3.28
CA PHE A 100 -11.29 -12.67 -2.69
C PHE A 100 -11.82 -11.48 -3.49
N ASP A 101 -12.26 -11.75 -4.72
CA ASP A 101 -12.64 -10.72 -5.68
C ASP A 101 -14.09 -10.23 -5.51
N ASN A 102 -14.96 -11.02 -4.89
CA ASN A 102 -16.36 -10.68 -4.71
C ASN A 102 -16.79 -10.95 -3.25
N ILE A 103 -17.59 -10.02 -2.70
CA ILE A 103 -18.15 -10.16 -1.34
C ILE A 103 -19.07 -11.39 -1.21
N ARG A 104 -19.67 -11.84 -2.31
CA ARG A 104 -20.50 -13.07 -2.34
C ARG A 104 -19.70 -14.35 -2.02
N ASP A 105 -18.40 -14.33 -2.24
CA ASP A 105 -17.50 -15.45 -1.93
C ASP A 105 -17.02 -15.47 -0.48
N LYS A 106 -17.58 -14.60 0.39
CA LYS A 106 -17.21 -14.40 1.80
C LYS A 106 -17.11 -15.75 2.54
N ASP A 107 -18.15 -16.57 2.48
CA ASP A 107 -18.22 -17.81 3.30
C ASP A 107 -17.18 -18.82 2.84
N VAL A 108 -17.00 -18.96 1.53
CA VAL A 108 -15.98 -19.84 0.93
C VAL A 108 -14.57 -19.35 1.28
N TYR A 109 -14.34 -18.05 1.18
CA TYR A 109 -13.07 -17.43 1.55
C TYR A 109 -12.73 -17.64 3.04
N VAL A 110 -13.68 -17.34 3.93
CA VAL A 110 -13.51 -17.53 5.39
C VAL A 110 -13.24 -18.98 5.73
N LYS A 111 -13.96 -19.92 5.09
CA LYS A 111 -13.73 -21.36 5.26
C LYS A 111 -12.29 -21.75 4.85
N ALA A 112 -11.81 -21.25 3.70
CA ALA A 112 -10.46 -21.54 3.21
C ALA A 112 -9.39 -21.00 4.16
N VAL A 113 -9.52 -19.74 4.64
CA VAL A 113 -8.61 -19.14 5.64
C VAL A 113 -8.63 -19.96 6.93
N THR A 114 -9.80 -20.21 7.51
CA THR A 114 -9.96 -20.94 8.78
C THR A 114 -9.36 -22.35 8.71
N MET A 115 -9.60 -23.07 7.61
CA MET A 115 -9.01 -24.38 7.37
C MET A 115 -7.48 -24.30 7.30
N SER A 116 -6.94 -23.31 6.59
CA SER A 116 -5.50 -23.11 6.49
C SER A 116 -4.85 -22.81 7.85
N VAL A 117 -5.53 -22.03 8.70
CA VAL A 117 -5.07 -21.75 10.07
C VAL A 117 -5.01 -23.02 10.91
N LYS A 118 -5.99 -23.92 10.79
CA LYS A 118 -5.99 -25.22 11.49
C LYS A 118 -4.78 -26.07 11.12
N HIS A 119 -4.28 -25.96 9.88
CA HIS A 119 -3.05 -26.62 9.41
C HIS A 119 -1.77 -25.82 9.68
N GLY A 120 -1.83 -24.76 10.50
CA GLY A 120 -0.65 -23.99 10.95
C GLY A 120 -0.19 -22.87 10.05
N ILE A 121 -0.88 -22.56 8.95
CA ILE A 121 -0.58 -21.43 8.07
C ILE A 121 -1.08 -20.15 8.73
N LYS A 122 -0.20 -19.14 8.89
CA LYS A 122 -0.51 -17.90 9.63
C LYS A 122 -0.31 -16.60 8.82
N ASP A 123 0.33 -16.68 7.68
CA ASP A 123 0.62 -15.53 6.82
C ASP A 123 -0.18 -15.62 5.53
N PHE A 124 -1.13 -14.72 5.36
CA PHE A 124 -2.02 -14.67 4.19
C PHE A 124 -1.92 -13.35 3.47
N SER A 125 -2.34 -13.35 2.21
CA SER A 125 -2.58 -12.11 1.46
C SER A 125 -3.65 -12.29 0.40
N ASN A 126 -4.18 -11.18 -0.11
CA ASN A 126 -5.05 -11.15 -1.27
C ASN A 126 -4.94 -9.83 -2.04
N TYR A 127 -5.30 -9.88 -3.30
CA TYR A 127 -5.64 -8.70 -4.08
C TYR A 127 -7.15 -8.49 -3.98
N LEU A 128 -7.59 -7.28 -3.71
CA LEU A 128 -9.00 -6.90 -3.67
C LEU A 128 -9.28 -5.95 -4.83
N LEU A 129 -9.80 -6.48 -5.92
CA LEU A 129 -10.16 -5.66 -7.07
C LEU A 129 -11.36 -4.77 -6.72
N TYR A 130 -11.29 -3.50 -7.09
CA TYR A 130 -12.37 -2.53 -6.97
C TYR A 130 -12.56 -1.78 -8.30
N ASN A 131 -13.65 -1.07 -8.46
CA ASN A 131 -13.99 -0.35 -9.70
C ASN A 131 -14.42 -1.27 -10.85
N PHE A 132 -15.16 -2.34 -10.55
CA PHE A 132 -15.75 -3.22 -11.57
C PHE A 132 -17.28 -3.22 -11.44
N LYS A 133 -17.89 -4.35 -11.12
CA LYS A 133 -19.33 -4.50 -10.84
C LYS A 133 -19.65 -4.44 -9.34
N ASP A 134 -18.63 -4.34 -8.52
CA ASP A 134 -18.71 -4.17 -7.09
C ASP A 134 -19.13 -2.75 -6.72
N LYS A 135 -19.78 -2.59 -5.58
CA LYS A 135 -20.04 -1.29 -4.98
C LYS A 135 -18.84 -0.88 -4.11
N PRO A 136 -18.59 0.42 -3.90
CA PRO A 136 -17.53 0.86 -2.98
C PRO A 136 -17.62 0.21 -1.60
N ILE A 137 -18.83 0.01 -1.09
CA ILE A 137 -19.06 -0.66 0.20
C ILE A 137 -18.63 -2.12 0.23
N ASP A 138 -18.64 -2.83 -0.90
CA ASP A 138 -18.17 -4.20 -0.99
C ASP A 138 -16.65 -4.28 -0.78
N LEU A 139 -15.90 -3.25 -1.23
CA LEU A 139 -14.47 -3.13 -0.92
C LEU A 139 -14.24 -2.95 0.58
N TYR A 140 -14.99 -2.02 1.21
CA TYR A 140 -14.91 -1.80 2.66
C TYR A 140 -15.16 -3.08 3.44
N ASN A 141 -16.24 -3.79 3.12
CA ASN A 141 -16.65 -5.00 3.82
C ASN A 141 -15.64 -6.15 3.64
N ARG A 142 -15.02 -6.29 2.46
CA ARG A 142 -13.93 -7.26 2.24
C ARG A 142 -12.68 -6.92 3.04
N LEU A 143 -12.31 -5.65 3.11
CA LEU A 143 -11.18 -5.17 3.92
C LEU A 143 -11.44 -5.37 5.41
N LYS A 144 -12.62 -4.95 5.89
CA LYS A 144 -13.01 -5.10 7.30
C LYS A 144 -13.02 -6.56 7.73
N LEU A 145 -13.60 -7.44 6.89
CA LEU A 145 -13.59 -8.89 7.15
C LEU A 145 -12.16 -9.42 7.36
N ASN A 146 -11.20 -9.00 6.54
CA ASN A 146 -9.82 -9.45 6.68
C ASN A 146 -9.17 -8.95 7.98
N VAL A 147 -9.44 -7.71 8.37
CA VAL A 147 -8.95 -7.15 9.63
C VAL A 147 -9.58 -7.88 10.83
N ASP A 148 -10.89 -8.10 10.80
CA ASP A 148 -11.61 -8.85 11.86
C ASP A 148 -11.05 -10.29 11.99
N LYS A 149 -10.78 -10.97 10.85
CA LYS A 149 -10.20 -12.33 10.86
C LYS A 149 -8.74 -12.36 11.31
N CYS A 150 -7.97 -11.29 11.11
CA CYS A 150 -6.63 -11.19 11.71
C CYS A 150 -6.69 -11.25 13.23
N GLU A 151 -7.64 -10.53 13.85
CA GLU A 151 -7.80 -10.50 15.30
C GLU A 151 -8.41 -11.80 15.83
N GLU A 152 -9.50 -12.29 15.20
CA GLU A 152 -10.21 -13.50 15.61
C GLU A 152 -9.32 -14.75 15.57
N LEU A 153 -8.52 -14.91 14.53
CA LEU A 153 -7.72 -16.11 14.28
C LEU A 153 -6.25 -15.96 14.71
N GLY A 154 -5.82 -14.77 15.16
CA GLY A 154 -4.43 -14.50 15.54
C GLY A 154 -3.44 -14.63 14.38
N VAL A 155 -3.84 -14.26 13.16
CA VAL A 155 -3.06 -14.38 11.93
C VAL A 155 -2.77 -13.04 11.28
N SER A 156 -1.97 -13.04 10.22
CA SER A 156 -1.72 -11.87 9.38
C SER A 156 -2.36 -12.07 8.00
N ILE A 157 -3.29 -11.21 7.63
CA ILE A 157 -3.86 -11.14 6.28
C ILE A 157 -3.53 -9.76 5.71
N TYR A 158 -2.74 -9.71 4.67
CA TYR A 158 -2.40 -8.45 3.97
C TYR A 158 -3.26 -8.32 2.71
N SER A 159 -4.11 -7.32 2.69
CA SER A 159 -4.97 -6.97 1.55
C SER A 159 -4.32 -5.87 0.72
N PHE A 160 -4.35 -6.04 -0.60
CA PHE A 160 -3.85 -5.09 -1.57
C PHE A 160 -5.00 -4.63 -2.48
N PRO A 161 -5.69 -3.53 -2.15
CA PRO A 161 -6.72 -2.99 -3.02
C PRO A 161 -6.12 -2.56 -4.36
N MET A 162 -6.69 -3.02 -5.46
CA MET A 162 -6.23 -2.73 -6.81
C MET A 162 -7.38 -2.24 -7.68
N LYS A 163 -7.19 -1.07 -8.32
CA LYS A 163 -8.17 -0.55 -9.28
C LYS A 163 -8.24 -1.51 -10.48
N TYR A 164 -9.44 -2.02 -10.74
CA TYR A 164 -9.71 -2.78 -11.95
C TYR A 164 -9.72 -1.86 -13.18
N HIS A 165 -9.19 -2.35 -14.28
CA HIS A 165 -9.40 -1.84 -15.63
C HIS A 165 -9.50 -3.03 -16.59
N PRO A 166 -10.34 -2.94 -17.64
CA PRO A 166 -10.53 -4.03 -18.55
C PRO A 166 -9.24 -4.40 -19.29
N VAL A 167 -8.96 -5.70 -19.40
CA VAL A 167 -7.82 -6.24 -20.16
C VAL A 167 -8.22 -6.77 -21.54
N LYS A 168 -9.53 -6.86 -21.81
CA LYS A 168 -10.13 -7.32 -23.06
C LYS A 168 -11.37 -6.50 -23.39
N GLY A 169 -11.79 -6.50 -24.65
CA GLY A 169 -12.96 -5.78 -25.14
C GLY A 169 -12.68 -4.34 -25.51
N GLU A 170 -13.74 -3.58 -25.75
CA GLU A 170 -13.72 -2.19 -26.22
C GLU A 170 -12.89 -1.26 -25.32
N HIS A 171 -13.00 -1.44 -24.00
CA HIS A 171 -12.28 -0.65 -23.00
C HIS A 171 -10.93 -1.28 -22.59
N SER A 172 -10.36 -2.16 -23.43
CA SER A 172 -9.08 -2.79 -23.15
C SER A 172 -7.99 -1.74 -22.96
N HIS A 173 -7.22 -1.86 -21.87
CA HIS A 173 -6.16 -0.93 -21.47
C HIS A 173 -6.62 0.49 -21.12
N ASP A 174 -7.91 0.77 -21.05
CA ASP A 174 -8.43 2.04 -20.58
C ASP A 174 -8.17 2.21 -19.07
N ARG A 175 -7.19 3.05 -18.75
CA ARG A 175 -6.85 3.38 -17.35
C ARG A 175 -7.86 4.30 -16.68
N ASP A 176 -8.68 4.99 -17.47
CA ASP A 176 -9.72 5.90 -16.99
C ASP A 176 -11.07 5.20 -16.85
N PHE A 177 -11.14 3.89 -17.13
CA PHE A 177 -12.33 3.07 -16.93
C PHE A 177 -12.93 3.30 -15.55
N ILE A 178 -14.24 3.49 -15.52
CA ILE A 178 -15.06 3.66 -14.33
C ILE A 178 -16.12 2.57 -14.33
N GLY A 179 -16.16 1.76 -13.27
CA GLY A 179 -17.14 0.70 -13.08
C GLY A 179 -18.56 1.23 -12.82
N GLU A 180 -19.56 0.36 -12.99
CA GLU A 180 -20.99 0.70 -12.94
C GLU A 180 -21.42 1.48 -11.69
N HIS A 181 -20.87 1.14 -10.52
CA HIS A 181 -21.22 1.76 -9.23
C HIS A 181 -20.15 2.74 -8.72
N TRP A 182 -19.22 3.11 -9.58
CA TRP A 182 -18.08 3.95 -9.25
C TRP A 182 -18.18 5.31 -9.96
N ASN A 183 -17.41 6.26 -9.48
CA ASN A 183 -17.22 7.56 -10.10
C ASN A 183 -15.78 8.05 -9.86
N ARG A 184 -15.38 9.12 -10.52
CA ARG A 184 -14.00 9.64 -10.41
C ARG A 184 -13.66 10.03 -8.97
N LYS A 185 -14.62 10.64 -8.26
CA LYS A 185 -14.42 11.07 -6.86
C LYS A 185 -14.13 9.89 -5.94
N TYR A 186 -14.91 8.81 -6.02
CA TYR A 186 -14.71 7.62 -5.19
C TYR A 186 -13.37 6.95 -5.46
N ILE A 187 -13.00 6.81 -6.73
CA ILE A 187 -11.70 6.25 -7.12
C ILE A 187 -10.56 7.09 -6.55
N ARG A 188 -10.63 8.42 -6.65
CA ARG A 188 -9.62 9.34 -6.10
C ARG A 188 -9.55 9.28 -4.59
N ALA A 189 -10.70 9.19 -3.90
CA ALA A 189 -10.75 9.03 -2.45
C ALA A 189 -10.06 7.74 -1.99
N ILE A 190 -10.35 6.59 -2.62
CA ILE A 190 -9.67 5.33 -2.32
C ILE A 190 -8.16 5.45 -2.57
N GLN A 191 -7.74 6.04 -3.69
CA GLN A 191 -6.31 6.25 -3.97
C GLN A 191 -5.62 7.13 -2.92
N ALA A 192 -6.29 8.20 -2.46
CA ALA A 192 -5.77 9.06 -1.39
C ALA A 192 -5.61 8.30 -0.07
N ILE A 193 -6.60 7.49 0.32
CA ILE A 193 -6.53 6.63 1.51
C ILE A 193 -5.38 5.62 1.35
N LEU A 194 -5.26 4.96 0.21
CA LEU A 194 -4.22 3.97 -0.05
C LEU A 194 -2.80 4.57 -0.06
N ASN A 195 -2.64 5.84 -0.43
CA ASN A 195 -1.36 6.53 -0.28
C ASN A 195 -0.91 6.59 1.19
N ALA A 196 -1.85 6.86 2.11
CA ALA A 196 -1.56 6.87 3.54
C ALA A 196 -1.23 5.48 4.09
N THR A 197 -1.88 4.42 3.59
CA THR A 197 -1.64 3.02 3.98
C THR A 197 -0.50 2.34 3.22
N LYS A 198 0.18 3.06 2.32
CA LYS A 198 1.22 2.52 1.42
C LYS A 198 0.71 1.36 0.56
N GLY A 199 -0.54 1.42 0.13
CA GLY A 199 -1.17 0.45 -0.79
C GLY A 199 -1.52 -0.90 -0.18
N LYS A 200 -1.43 -1.08 1.13
CA LYS A 200 -1.79 -2.34 1.79
C LYS A 200 -2.57 -2.10 3.08
N VAL A 201 -3.46 -3.03 3.38
CA VAL A 201 -4.21 -3.08 4.63
C VAL A 201 -3.90 -4.42 5.31
N GLY A 202 -3.53 -4.37 6.57
CA GLY A 202 -3.17 -5.55 7.37
C GLY A 202 -3.85 -5.53 8.72
N ARG A 203 -3.29 -6.25 9.67
CA ARG A 203 -3.76 -6.32 11.06
C ARG A 203 -3.76 -4.93 11.71
N GLY A 204 -4.73 -4.69 12.58
CA GLY A 204 -4.86 -3.49 13.41
C GLY A 204 -6.18 -2.76 13.16
N GLN A 205 -7.16 -3.06 14.01
CA GLN A 205 -8.52 -2.50 13.95
C GLN A 205 -8.49 -0.96 13.98
N SER A 206 -7.78 -0.36 14.94
CA SER A 206 -7.72 1.10 15.08
C SER A 206 -7.10 1.80 13.86
N PHE A 207 -6.10 1.18 13.25
CA PHE A 207 -5.50 1.70 12.02
C PHE A 207 -6.49 1.61 10.85
N PHE A 208 -7.22 0.50 10.75
CA PHE A 208 -8.26 0.34 9.72
C PHE A 208 -9.37 1.37 9.88
N GLU A 209 -9.90 1.52 11.09
CA GLU A 209 -10.95 2.50 11.40
C GLU A 209 -10.52 3.94 11.12
N GLU A 210 -9.30 4.30 11.47
CA GLU A 210 -8.76 5.62 11.14
C GLU A 210 -8.60 5.82 9.62
N ALA A 211 -8.23 4.77 8.87
CA ALA A 211 -8.02 4.88 7.43
C ALA A 211 -9.32 4.84 6.62
N PHE A 212 -10.24 3.91 6.96
CA PHE A 212 -11.42 3.59 6.16
C PHE A 212 -12.75 3.91 6.84
N GLY A 213 -12.73 4.39 8.08
CA GLY A 213 -13.94 4.62 8.89
C GLY A 213 -14.30 3.40 9.76
N LYS A 214 -15.03 3.65 10.84
CA LYS A 214 -15.48 2.62 11.79
C LYS A 214 -16.60 1.76 11.24
N ASP A 215 -17.43 2.38 10.41
CA ASP A 215 -18.60 1.77 9.79
C ASP A 215 -18.79 2.23 8.34
N GLU A 216 -19.83 1.71 7.69
CA GLU A 216 -20.17 2.02 6.32
C GLU A 216 -20.50 3.50 6.09
N ASN A 217 -21.08 4.18 7.08
CA ASN A 217 -21.45 5.59 6.97
C ASN A 217 -20.20 6.48 7.00
N GLU A 218 -19.29 6.24 7.94
CA GLU A 218 -18.00 6.93 7.97
C GLU A 218 -17.20 6.67 6.68
N PHE A 219 -17.21 5.44 6.17
CA PHE A 219 -16.57 5.14 4.90
C PHE A 219 -17.17 5.92 3.73
N GLN A 220 -18.51 5.99 3.64
CA GLN A 220 -19.18 6.78 2.62
C GLN A 220 -18.83 8.27 2.73
N GLU A 221 -18.76 8.81 3.96
CA GLU A 221 -18.29 10.18 4.19
C GLU A 221 -16.87 10.39 3.64
N LEU A 222 -15.96 9.45 3.90
CA LEU A 222 -14.58 9.51 3.38
C LEU A 222 -14.55 9.50 1.85
N LEU A 223 -15.42 8.75 1.19
CA LEU A 223 -15.50 8.76 -0.27
C LEU A 223 -15.92 10.15 -0.83
N MET A 224 -16.71 10.89 -0.08
CA MET A 224 -17.15 12.25 -0.44
C MET A 224 -16.15 13.33 -0.01
N MET A 225 -15.30 13.07 0.98
CA MET A 225 -14.38 14.05 1.57
C MET A 225 -13.38 14.62 0.55
N PRO A 226 -13.05 15.93 0.59
CA PRO A 226 -12.02 16.52 -0.27
C PRO A 226 -10.70 15.73 -0.26
N GLU A 227 -10.09 15.53 -1.43
CA GLU A 227 -8.88 14.70 -1.57
C GLU A 227 -7.74 15.20 -0.68
N THR A 228 -7.53 16.52 -0.61
CA THR A 228 -6.47 17.10 0.21
C THR A 228 -6.71 16.83 1.71
N PHE A 229 -7.98 16.81 2.14
CA PHE A 229 -8.34 16.46 3.52
C PHE A 229 -8.05 14.98 3.83
N LEU A 230 -8.23 14.09 2.87
CA LEU A 230 -7.84 12.69 3.01
C LEU A 230 -6.32 12.50 3.12
N LEU A 231 -5.54 13.23 2.29
CA LEU A 231 -4.08 13.14 2.27
C LEU A 231 -3.41 13.72 3.53
N TYR A 232 -3.98 14.79 4.08
CA TYR A 232 -3.48 15.48 5.28
C TYR A 232 -4.50 15.41 6.42
N ARG A 233 -5.10 14.24 6.64
CA ARG A 233 -6.30 14.02 7.46
C ARG A 233 -6.19 14.63 8.87
N PHE A 234 -5.14 14.30 9.61
CA PHE A 234 -4.95 14.82 10.95
C PHE A 234 -4.84 16.35 10.99
N PHE A 235 -4.08 16.91 10.06
CA PHE A 235 -3.91 18.35 9.95
C PHE A 235 -5.24 19.09 9.75
N PHE A 236 -6.02 18.68 8.75
CA PHE A 236 -7.30 19.33 8.45
C PHE A 236 -8.37 19.04 9.51
N ARG A 237 -8.34 17.86 10.13
CA ARG A 237 -9.25 17.52 11.23
C ARG A 237 -8.97 18.37 12.47
N ASP A 238 -7.73 18.38 12.92
CA ASP A 238 -7.32 18.99 14.20
C ASP A 238 -7.38 20.53 14.15
N LEU A 239 -7.30 21.14 12.96
CA LEU A 239 -7.53 22.57 12.74
C LEU A 239 -9.00 22.91 12.40
N GLY A 240 -9.91 21.92 12.47
CA GLY A 240 -11.36 22.13 12.30
C GLY A 240 -11.84 22.31 10.86
N TYR A 241 -10.98 22.18 9.85
CA TYR A 241 -11.39 22.27 8.44
C TYR A 241 -12.38 21.18 8.05
N THR A 242 -12.14 19.95 8.47
CA THR A 242 -13.03 18.82 8.21
C THR A 242 -14.41 19.05 8.83
N GLN A 243 -14.47 19.59 10.04
CA GLN A 243 -15.75 19.88 10.71
C GLN A 243 -16.52 21.00 9.98
N ARG A 244 -15.83 22.07 9.57
CA ARG A 244 -16.46 23.14 8.77
C ARG A 244 -17.06 22.62 7.46
N TRP A 245 -16.35 21.73 6.77
CA TRP A 245 -16.89 21.06 5.57
C TRP A 245 -18.14 20.24 5.87
N ARG A 246 -18.14 19.45 6.96
CA ARG A 246 -19.32 18.70 7.40
C ARG A 246 -20.51 19.60 7.69
N ASP A 247 -20.29 20.67 8.42
CA ASP A 247 -21.34 21.62 8.80
C ASP A 247 -21.94 22.31 7.59
N ASP A 248 -21.14 22.69 6.61
CA ASP A 248 -21.62 23.32 5.38
C ASP A 248 -22.33 22.29 4.47
N MET A 249 -21.85 21.07 4.37
CA MET A 249 -22.57 19.97 3.71
C MET A 249 -23.92 19.66 4.37
N ALA A 250 -23.99 19.71 5.71
CA ALA A 250 -25.22 19.45 6.46
C ALA A 250 -26.32 20.51 6.24
N LYS A 251 -25.92 21.75 5.99
CA LYS A 251 -26.85 22.87 5.73
C LYS A 251 -27.54 22.81 4.37
N LEU A 252 -27.02 22.03 3.42
CA LEU A 252 -27.59 21.94 2.09
C LEU A 252 -28.96 21.24 2.10
N SER A 253 -29.89 21.80 1.37
CA SER A 253 -31.21 21.20 1.09
C SER A 253 -31.05 19.91 0.25
N THR A 254 -32.12 19.15 0.15
CA THR A 254 -32.17 17.94 -0.70
C THR A 254 -31.95 18.29 -2.18
N GLU A 255 -32.49 19.40 -2.64
CA GLU A 255 -32.38 19.90 -4.01
C GLU A 255 -30.90 20.32 -4.28
N GLU A 256 -30.31 21.10 -3.40
CA GLU A 256 -28.91 21.50 -3.51
C GLU A 256 -27.97 20.29 -3.53
N ARG A 257 -28.23 19.26 -2.73
CA ARG A 257 -27.43 18.01 -2.77
C ARG A 257 -27.59 17.26 -4.09
N LYS A 258 -28.78 17.23 -4.69
CA LYS A 258 -29.00 16.63 -6.02
C LYS A 258 -28.22 17.34 -7.12
N GLU A 259 -28.08 18.66 -7.04
CA GLU A 259 -27.22 19.45 -7.95
C GLU A 259 -25.73 19.22 -7.68
N LEU A 260 -25.32 19.21 -6.41
CA LEU A 260 -23.94 19.13 -6.00
C LEU A 260 -23.27 17.78 -6.31
N TYR A 261 -23.97 16.66 -6.07
CA TYR A 261 -23.36 15.34 -6.16
C TYR A 261 -22.81 14.99 -7.54
N PRO A 262 -23.49 15.26 -8.67
CA PRO A 262 -22.91 15.05 -10.00
C PRO A 262 -21.62 15.84 -10.23
N ILE A 263 -21.53 17.07 -9.71
CA ILE A 263 -20.34 17.92 -9.81
C ILE A 263 -19.18 17.26 -9.03
N ILE A 264 -19.44 16.85 -7.78
CA ILE A 264 -18.43 16.15 -6.97
C ILE A 264 -18.00 14.84 -7.62
N PHE A 265 -18.94 14.04 -8.16
CA PHE A 265 -18.65 12.74 -8.76
C PHE A 265 -17.77 12.84 -10.00
N ASN A 266 -17.89 13.94 -10.76
CA ASN A 266 -17.01 14.22 -11.90
C ASN A 266 -15.55 14.54 -11.46
N ASN A 267 -15.38 15.04 -10.25
CA ASN A 267 -14.08 15.35 -9.61
C ASN A 267 -13.21 16.33 -10.43
N ASP A 268 -13.83 17.29 -11.10
CA ASP A 268 -13.18 18.41 -11.75
C ASP A 268 -13.62 19.72 -11.07
N PHE A 269 -12.69 20.40 -10.42
CA PHE A 269 -12.95 21.59 -9.61
C PHE A 269 -12.10 22.79 -10.06
N ASN A 270 -11.65 22.80 -11.32
CA ASN A 270 -10.77 23.84 -11.83
C ASN A 270 -11.44 25.22 -11.89
N ASN A 271 -12.72 25.26 -12.31
CA ASN A 271 -13.49 26.51 -12.50
C ASN A 271 -14.82 26.40 -11.73
N ILE A 272 -14.74 26.49 -10.41
CA ILE A 272 -15.92 26.32 -9.53
C ILE A 272 -17.06 27.31 -9.89
N GLU A 273 -16.70 28.52 -10.32
CA GLU A 273 -17.67 29.56 -10.68
C GLU A 273 -18.50 29.22 -11.92
N GLU A 274 -17.98 28.36 -12.80
CA GLU A 274 -18.66 27.89 -14.00
C GLU A 274 -19.54 26.64 -13.73
N LEU A 275 -19.33 25.97 -12.60
CA LEU A 275 -20.03 24.72 -12.29
C LEU A 275 -21.44 24.94 -11.73
N THR A 276 -21.70 26.06 -11.07
CA THR A 276 -23.00 26.40 -10.50
C THR A 276 -23.06 27.87 -10.14
N ASP A 277 -24.27 28.48 -10.23
CA ASP A 277 -24.54 29.86 -9.76
C ASP A 277 -24.97 29.91 -8.29
N ASN A 278 -25.22 28.74 -7.67
CA ASN A 278 -25.65 28.68 -6.28
C ASN A 278 -24.48 28.95 -5.33
N ILE A 279 -24.58 30.02 -4.54
CA ILE A 279 -23.54 30.48 -3.60
C ILE A 279 -23.25 29.43 -2.53
N SER A 280 -24.29 28.73 -2.02
CA SER A 280 -24.11 27.68 -1.03
C SER A 280 -23.27 26.52 -1.60
N LEU A 281 -23.53 26.14 -2.86
CA LEU A 281 -22.77 25.09 -3.53
C LEU A 281 -21.34 25.53 -3.83
N ARG A 282 -21.10 26.75 -4.31
CA ARG A 282 -19.77 27.30 -4.51
C ARG A 282 -18.94 27.28 -3.21
N LYS A 283 -19.58 27.63 -2.08
CA LYS A 283 -18.91 27.56 -0.77
C LYS A 283 -18.44 26.15 -0.45
N VAL A 284 -19.29 25.14 -0.67
CA VAL A 284 -18.92 23.74 -0.42
C VAL A 284 -17.87 23.27 -1.42
N LEU A 285 -18.03 23.60 -2.71
CA LEU A 285 -17.07 23.22 -3.75
C LEU A 285 -15.66 23.80 -3.52
N ALA A 286 -15.55 24.96 -2.86
CA ALA A 286 -14.28 25.57 -2.52
C ALA A 286 -13.40 24.66 -1.62
N TYR A 287 -13.98 23.77 -0.81
CA TYR A 287 -13.23 22.79 -0.03
C TYR A 287 -12.53 21.72 -0.91
N TYR A 288 -13.03 21.50 -2.14
CA TYR A 288 -12.48 20.50 -3.06
C TYR A 288 -11.29 21.02 -3.88
N LYS A 289 -10.95 22.30 -3.73
CA LYS A 289 -9.71 22.84 -4.29
C LYS A 289 -8.51 22.01 -3.84
N ASN A 290 -7.56 21.84 -4.74
CA ASN A 290 -6.34 21.11 -4.41
C ASN A 290 -5.34 22.02 -3.66
N TYR A 291 -5.35 21.95 -2.34
CA TYR A 291 -4.46 22.72 -1.47
C TYR A 291 -3.04 22.13 -1.32
N ARG A 292 -2.71 21.06 -2.03
CA ARG A 292 -1.44 20.36 -1.85
C ARG A 292 -0.24 21.27 -2.13
N ALA A 293 -0.29 22.06 -3.20
CA ALA A 293 0.79 23.00 -3.53
C ALA A 293 0.95 24.04 -2.43
N GLU A 294 -0.14 24.62 -1.91
CA GLU A 294 -0.12 25.63 -0.87
C GLU A 294 0.47 25.10 0.45
N ILE A 295 0.16 23.86 0.81
CA ILE A 295 0.67 23.21 2.04
C ILE A 295 2.20 23.01 2.01
N ILE A 296 2.79 22.77 0.84
CA ILE A 296 4.23 22.48 0.70
C ILE A 296 5.06 23.69 0.27
N THR A 297 4.45 24.75 -0.24
CA THR A 297 5.16 25.92 -0.75
C THR A 297 5.45 26.93 0.36
N PRO A 298 6.72 27.23 0.67
CA PRO A 298 7.08 28.23 1.67
C PRO A 298 6.44 29.58 1.36
N GLY A 299 5.92 30.24 2.41
CA GLY A 299 5.32 31.58 2.32
C GLY A 299 3.79 31.59 2.25
N THR A 300 3.14 30.50 1.88
CA THR A 300 1.67 30.40 1.95
C THR A 300 1.18 30.30 3.40
N GLU A 301 -0.07 30.67 3.64
CA GLU A 301 -0.66 30.60 4.98
C GLU A 301 -0.81 29.15 5.45
N LEU A 302 -1.31 28.26 4.60
CA LEU A 302 -1.41 26.83 4.90
C LEU A 302 -0.04 26.19 5.19
N TYR A 303 1.03 26.64 4.51
CA TYR A 303 2.37 26.17 4.84
C TYR A 303 2.77 26.57 6.26
N LYS A 304 2.54 27.83 6.65
CA LYS A 304 2.83 28.32 8.02
C LYS A 304 2.04 27.54 9.07
N GLU A 305 0.75 27.38 8.86
CA GLU A 305 -0.10 26.56 9.75
C GLU A 305 0.41 25.14 9.88
N LYS A 306 0.81 24.52 8.74
CA LYS A 306 1.34 23.16 8.72
C LYS A 306 2.66 23.03 9.49
N GLN A 307 3.56 24.01 9.37
CA GLN A 307 4.81 24.02 10.15
C GLN A 307 4.55 24.12 11.65
N ILE A 308 3.62 24.97 12.06
CA ILE A 308 3.23 25.12 13.48
C ILE A 308 2.62 23.79 13.99
N TYR A 309 1.73 23.19 13.20
CA TYR A 309 1.12 21.91 13.53
C TYR A 309 2.16 20.80 13.70
N ASP A 310 3.08 20.65 12.74
CA ASP A 310 4.13 19.63 12.79
C ASP A 310 5.11 19.83 13.96
N ALA A 311 5.41 21.08 14.31
CA ALA A 311 6.25 21.39 15.46
C ALA A 311 5.58 20.96 16.79
N ARG A 312 4.27 21.18 16.94
CA ARG A 312 3.49 20.74 18.12
C ARG A 312 3.47 19.21 18.23
N GLN A 313 3.30 18.52 17.10
CA GLN A 313 3.29 17.03 17.08
C GLN A 313 4.65 16.43 17.47
N LYS A 314 5.75 17.10 17.13
CA LYS A 314 7.11 16.68 17.53
C LYS A 314 7.41 16.97 19.00
N GLY A 315 6.95 18.09 19.54
CA GLY A 315 7.16 18.49 20.94
C GLY A 315 6.34 17.68 21.95
N GLY A 316 5.23 17.06 21.53
CA GLY A 316 4.40 16.20 22.39
C GLY A 316 4.86 14.74 22.49
N LYS A 317 6.00 14.40 21.88
CA LYS A 317 6.61 13.04 21.91
C LYS A 317 7.88 12.94 22.77
N GLN A 318 8.13 13.95 23.63
CA GLN A 318 9.19 13.89 24.63
C GLN A 318 8.66 13.39 25.97
#